data_c64079b93578233b0c4c6eebb61b472f
#
_entry.id   c64079b93578233b0c4c6eebb61b472f
#
_cell.length_a   1.000
_cell.length_b   1.000
_cell.length_c   1.000
_cell.angle_alpha   90.00
_cell.angle_beta   90.00
_cell.angle_gamma   90.00
#
_symmetry.space_group_name_H-M   'P 1'
#
loop_
_entity.id
_entity.type
_entity.pdbx_description
1 polymer ?
#
loop_
_entity_poly.entity_id
_entity_poly.type
_entity_poly.pdbx_seq_one_letter_code
_entity_poly.pdbx_strand_id
1 'polypeptide(L)'
;MTKKQKKMLTRIIAAAVLLILLNFLPVTGIIRFVLFLIPYLVVGYDILKKAWKGILNRQVFDENFLMAVATVGAIAIAFYEKSGDFNEAVAVMLFYQIGELFQSYAVGKSRRNISELMDIRPDYANIEQDGSLEQVDPDEVEIGTVIIVQPGEKVPIDGVVVEGTSTLNTSALTGESVPREAKAGDEIISGCINLTGVLKIRTTKEFGESTVSKVLELVEESTSRKSRSENFISKFAKYYTPAVCYGALALAVLPPLVRMFAMGAEPQWNDWIYRALTFLVISCPCALVISIPLSFFAGIGGASHEGILVKGSNYLEALSKTKYVVFDKTGTLTQGIFEVVGVHHNQMEEKQLLEYAALAESASSHPISKSIQRAYGKELDRSRVSEIEEISGNGITAKVDGRSVAAGNVKLMDRLGIPYKTCHKVGTIIHLAIDGEYAGHIVISDVEKPTSKEAIAKLKQAGIQKTIMLTGDAKQVADQVAADLGIDEVHSELLPGDKVEQVERLLAEKPAKANLAFVGDGINDAPVLGRADIGIAMGAMGSDAAIEAADVVLMDDDPLKIVKAIRISKKCLGIVYQNIVFALAVKGVCLILGALGIANMWLAIFADVGVMVLAILNAMRTLFVKKL
;
A
#
# COMPACT_ATOMS: atom_id res chain seq x y z
N MET A 1 -14.24 -12.27 17.23
CA MET A 1 -15.64 -11.82 16.98
C MET A 1 -16.01 -10.71 17.96
N THR A 2 -16.57 -9.61 17.45
CA THR A 2 -17.04 -8.48 18.27
C THR A 2 -18.32 -8.84 19.04
N LYS A 3 -18.66 -8.05 20.09
CA LYS A 3 -19.93 -8.25 20.84
C LYS A 3 -21.15 -8.23 19.92
N LYS A 4 -21.16 -7.38 18.86
CA LYS A 4 -22.22 -7.28 17.87
C LYS A 4 -22.32 -8.56 17.02
N GLN A 5 -21.19 -9.10 16.56
CA GLN A 5 -21.13 -10.35 15.79
C GLN A 5 -21.59 -11.56 16.61
N LYS A 6 -21.20 -11.64 17.90
CA LYS A 6 -21.68 -12.70 18.80
C LYS A 6 -23.20 -12.66 18.97
N LYS A 7 -23.80 -11.47 19.19
CA LYS A 7 -25.25 -11.29 19.28
C LYS A 7 -25.97 -11.72 17.99
N MET A 8 -25.41 -11.39 16.82
CA MET A 8 -25.95 -11.77 15.52
C MET A 8 -25.91 -13.30 15.34
N LEU A 9 -24.80 -13.95 15.68
CA LEU A 9 -24.65 -15.41 15.65
C LEU A 9 -25.69 -16.11 16.55
N THR A 10 -25.88 -15.61 17.80
CA THR A 10 -26.89 -16.17 18.71
C THR A 10 -28.29 -16.09 18.12
N ARG A 11 -28.67 -14.98 17.47
CA ARG A 11 -29.97 -14.82 16.80
C ARG A 11 -30.13 -15.78 15.62
N ILE A 12 -29.09 -15.97 14.81
CA ILE A 12 -29.04 -16.91 13.68
C ILE A 12 -29.28 -18.34 14.20
N ILE A 13 -28.52 -18.75 15.23
CA ILE A 13 -28.68 -20.11 15.82
C ILE A 13 -30.08 -20.31 16.41
N ALA A 14 -30.57 -19.33 17.17
CA ALA A 14 -31.91 -19.42 17.74
C ALA A 14 -33.00 -19.55 16.68
N ALA A 15 -32.93 -18.73 15.61
CA ALA A 15 -33.91 -18.81 14.51
C ALA A 15 -33.78 -20.11 13.72
N ALA A 16 -32.58 -20.64 13.50
CA ALA A 16 -32.36 -21.91 12.82
C ALA A 16 -32.93 -23.09 13.63
N VAL A 17 -32.67 -23.12 14.93
CA VAL A 17 -33.24 -24.16 15.82
C VAL A 17 -34.76 -24.09 15.85
N LEU A 18 -35.32 -22.86 15.97
CA LEU A 18 -36.78 -22.68 15.93
C LEU A 18 -37.37 -23.15 14.59
N LEU A 19 -36.73 -22.81 13.46
CA LEU A 19 -37.17 -23.22 12.13
C LEU A 19 -37.19 -24.75 12.00
N ILE A 20 -36.14 -25.43 12.46
CA ILE A 20 -36.07 -26.90 12.45
C ILE A 20 -37.17 -27.51 13.31
N LEU A 21 -37.31 -27.03 14.55
CA LEU A 21 -38.34 -27.56 15.47
C LEU A 21 -39.77 -27.39 14.93
N LEU A 22 -40.07 -26.21 14.33
CA LEU A 22 -41.39 -25.92 13.76
C LEU A 22 -41.74 -26.79 12.55
N ASN A 23 -40.76 -27.30 11.83
CA ASN A 23 -40.96 -28.22 10.73
C ASN A 23 -41.42 -29.62 11.20
N PHE A 24 -41.13 -30.02 12.43
CA PHE A 24 -41.59 -31.30 13.01
C PHE A 24 -42.96 -31.20 13.70
N LEU A 25 -43.49 -29.98 13.86
CA LEU A 25 -44.79 -29.78 14.51
C LEU A 25 -45.92 -29.91 13.47
N PRO A 26 -46.91 -30.81 13.66
CA PRO A 26 -48.04 -31.01 12.77
C PRO A 26 -49.10 -29.92 12.95
N VAL A 27 -48.71 -28.65 12.81
CA VAL A 27 -49.59 -27.48 12.99
C VAL A 27 -49.93 -26.88 11.64
N THR A 28 -51.19 -26.51 11.43
CA THR A 28 -51.67 -25.92 10.16
C THR A 28 -52.42 -24.61 10.39
N GLY A 29 -52.65 -23.85 9.31
CA GLY A 29 -53.44 -22.63 9.30
C GLY A 29 -52.79 -21.45 10.02
N ILE A 30 -53.59 -20.62 10.66
CA ILE A 30 -53.17 -19.37 11.31
C ILE A 30 -52.14 -19.60 12.44
N ILE A 31 -52.24 -20.71 13.15
CA ILE A 31 -51.28 -21.02 14.23
C ILE A 31 -49.89 -21.27 13.65
N ARG A 32 -49.79 -21.99 12.52
CA ARG A 32 -48.53 -22.19 11.81
C ARG A 32 -47.91 -20.85 11.36
N PHE A 33 -48.71 -19.95 10.80
CA PHE A 33 -48.27 -18.61 10.41
C PHE A 33 -47.65 -17.85 11.60
N VAL A 34 -48.37 -17.77 12.73
CA VAL A 34 -47.87 -17.05 13.93
C VAL A 34 -46.59 -17.67 14.46
N LEU A 35 -46.48 -19.00 14.47
CA LEU A 35 -45.26 -19.69 14.93
C LEU A 35 -44.06 -19.42 14.03
N PHE A 36 -44.23 -19.40 12.70
CA PHE A 36 -43.13 -19.07 11.75
C PHE A 36 -42.77 -17.59 11.72
N LEU A 37 -43.68 -16.70 12.12
CA LEU A 37 -43.41 -15.28 12.25
C LEU A 37 -42.39 -15.01 13.37
N ILE A 38 -42.29 -15.85 14.39
CA ILE A 38 -41.33 -15.70 15.50
C ILE A 38 -39.88 -15.79 15.00
N PRO A 39 -39.40 -16.92 14.41
CA PRO A 39 -38.03 -16.99 13.89
C PRO A 39 -37.76 -15.96 12.77
N TYR A 40 -38.77 -15.64 11.94
CA TYR A 40 -38.66 -14.60 10.92
C TYR A 40 -38.34 -13.23 11.54
N LEU A 41 -39.06 -12.81 12.59
CA LEU A 41 -38.80 -11.54 13.28
C LEU A 41 -37.52 -11.58 14.10
N VAL A 42 -37.18 -12.70 14.74
CA VAL A 42 -35.94 -12.86 15.50
C VAL A 42 -34.72 -12.63 14.60
N VAL A 43 -34.71 -13.19 13.39
CA VAL A 43 -33.60 -13.08 12.47
C VAL A 43 -33.68 -11.82 11.60
N GLY A 44 -34.87 -11.35 11.21
CA GLY A 44 -35.09 -10.30 10.22
C GLY A 44 -35.32 -8.90 10.78
N TYR A 45 -35.48 -8.74 12.10
CA TYR A 45 -35.85 -7.45 12.70
C TYR A 45 -34.98 -6.27 12.27
N ASP A 46 -33.69 -6.42 12.22
CA ASP A 46 -32.75 -5.35 11.83
C ASP A 46 -32.81 -5.01 10.33
N ILE A 47 -33.05 -6.02 9.47
CA ILE A 47 -33.23 -5.85 8.03
C ILE A 47 -34.52 -5.08 7.76
N LEU A 48 -35.62 -5.51 8.36
CA LEU A 48 -36.92 -4.83 8.23
C LEU A 48 -36.85 -3.39 8.74
N LYS A 49 -36.16 -3.14 9.86
CA LYS A 49 -35.94 -1.80 10.40
C LYS A 49 -35.09 -0.93 9.47
N LYS A 50 -34.03 -1.50 8.85
CA LYS A 50 -33.20 -0.78 7.87
C LYS A 50 -34.00 -0.47 6.61
N ALA A 51 -34.75 -1.44 6.07
CA ALA A 51 -35.64 -1.25 4.91
C ALA A 51 -36.67 -0.14 5.16
N TRP A 52 -37.32 -0.15 6.32
CA TRP A 52 -38.27 0.90 6.72
C TRP A 52 -37.64 2.28 6.81
N LYS A 53 -36.46 2.37 7.42
CA LYS A 53 -35.68 3.64 7.45
C LYS A 53 -35.26 4.08 6.06
N GLY A 54 -34.87 3.17 5.17
CA GLY A 54 -34.56 3.46 3.77
C GLY A 54 -35.73 4.10 3.04
N ILE A 55 -36.93 3.57 3.21
CA ILE A 55 -38.16 4.13 2.64
C ILE A 55 -38.39 5.56 3.15
N LEU A 56 -38.31 5.78 4.46
CA LEU A 56 -38.50 7.10 5.07
C LEU A 56 -37.47 8.13 4.58
N ASN A 57 -36.22 7.71 4.35
CA ASN A 57 -35.12 8.54 3.88
C ASN A 57 -35.06 8.67 2.34
N ARG A 58 -36.07 8.20 1.60
CA ARG A 58 -36.14 8.17 0.12
C ARG A 58 -35.00 7.39 -0.54
N GLN A 59 -34.38 6.47 0.18
CA GLN A 59 -33.39 5.50 -0.32
C GLN A 59 -34.06 4.13 -0.46
N VAL A 60 -35.07 4.05 -1.35
CA VAL A 60 -35.99 2.92 -1.45
C VAL A 60 -35.33 1.70 -2.11
N PHE A 61 -34.31 1.88 -2.94
CA PHE A 61 -33.71 0.79 -3.73
C PHE A 61 -32.38 0.31 -3.13
N ASP A 62 -32.42 -0.14 -1.87
CA ASP A 62 -31.28 -0.80 -1.24
C ASP A 62 -31.49 -2.33 -1.13
N GLU A 63 -30.44 -3.06 -0.78
CA GLU A 63 -30.46 -4.51 -0.62
C GLU A 63 -31.42 -4.96 0.50
N ASN A 64 -31.55 -4.19 1.59
CA ASN A 64 -32.44 -4.51 2.69
C ASN A 64 -33.91 -4.40 2.27
N PHE A 65 -34.24 -3.41 1.42
CA PHE A 65 -35.58 -3.25 0.85
C PHE A 65 -35.94 -4.43 -0.06
N LEU A 66 -35.02 -4.84 -0.97
CA LEU A 66 -35.24 -5.98 -1.86
C LEU A 66 -35.54 -7.26 -1.06
N MET A 67 -34.75 -7.52 -0.02
CA MET A 67 -34.92 -8.70 0.84
C MET A 67 -36.22 -8.65 1.65
N ALA A 68 -36.56 -7.46 2.18
CA ALA A 68 -37.81 -7.26 2.91
C ALA A 68 -39.03 -7.51 1.99
N VAL A 69 -39.04 -6.91 0.79
CA VAL A 69 -40.16 -7.10 -0.19
C VAL A 69 -40.27 -8.55 -0.60
N ALA A 70 -39.16 -9.23 -0.91
CA ALA A 70 -39.16 -10.62 -1.35
C ALA A 70 -39.70 -11.56 -0.25
N THR A 71 -39.21 -11.38 0.98
CA THR A 71 -39.61 -12.30 2.09
C THR A 71 -41.00 -12.01 2.62
N VAL A 72 -41.41 -10.73 2.74
CA VAL A 72 -42.81 -10.40 3.10
C VAL A 72 -43.76 -10.84 2.00
N GLY A 73 -43.41 -10.66 0.73
CA GLY A 73 -44.21 -11.13 -0.40
C GLY A 73 -44.35 -12.65 -0.44
N ALA A 74 -43.31 -13.40 -0.17
CA ALA A 74 -43.36 -14.86 -0.07
C ALA A 74 -44.30 -15.32 1.07
N ILE A 75 -44.25 -14.69 2.25
CA ILE A 75 -45.16 -14.94 3.36
C ILE A 75 -46.61 -14.64 2.95
N ALA A 76 -46.85 -13.52 2.25
CA ALA A 76 -48.17 -13.10 1.81
C ALA A 76 -48.78 -14.11 0.82
N ILE A 77 -48.00 -14.60 -0.15
CA ILE A 77 -48.45 -15.66 -1.10
C ILE A 77 -48.80 -16.95 -0.35
N ALA A 78 -47.89 -17.43 0.51
CA ALA A 78 -48.08 -18.65 1.28
C ALA A 78 -49.34 -18.57 2.19
N PHE A 79 -49.65 -17.39 2.72
CA PHE A 79 -50.86 -17.13 3.49
C PHE A 79 -52.11 -17.13 2.61
N TYR A 80 -52.05 -16.45 1.45
CA TYR A 80 -53.17 -16.38 0.50
C TYR A 80 -53.56 -17.77 -0.07
N GLU A 81 -52.57 -18.54 -0.48
CA GLU A 81 -52.74 -19.89 -1.02
C GLU A 81 -53.09 -20.93 0.04
N LYS A 82 -53.01 -20.57 1.31
CA LYS A 82 -53.15 -21.50 2.45
C LYS A 82 -52.20 -22.71 2.37
N SER A 83 -51.09 -22.56 1.64
CA SER A 83 -50.07 -23.61 1.47
C SER A 83 -49.38 -23.94 2.80
N GLY A 84 -49.28 -22.95 3.69
CA GLY A 84 -48.57 -23.08 4.95
C GLY A 84 -47.04 -23.17 4.79
N ASP A 85 -46.50 -22.88 3.61
CA ASP A 85 -45.09 -23.02 3.31
C ASP A 85 -44.32 -21.71 3.58
N PHE A 86 -44.23 -21.37 4.88
CA PHE A 86 -43.49 -20.20 5.36
C PHE A 86 -41.98 -20.44 5.49
N ASN A 87 -41.53 -21.68 5.26
CA ASN A 87 -40.13 -22.09 5.41
C ASN A 87 -39.19 -21.28 4.53
N GLU A 88 -39.59 -21.05 3.27
CA GLU A 88 -38.74 -20.34 2.30
C GLU A 88 -38.44 -18.93 2.75
N ALA A 89 -39.41 -18.15 3.22
CA ALA A 89 -39.19 -16.77 3.66
C ALA A 89 -38.28 -16.69 4.88
N VAL A 90 -38.46 -17.60 5.86
CA VAL A 90 -37.59 -17.67 7.05
C VAL A 90 -36.17 -18.08 6.65
N ALA A 91 -36.06 -19.09 5.76
CA ALA A 91 -34.77 -19.56 5.27
C ALA A 91 -34.00 -18.46 4.49
N VAL A 92 -34.66 -17.73 3.59
CA VAL A 92 -34.05 -16.57 2.88
C VAL A 92 -33.47 -15.58 3.86
N MET A 93 -34.26 -15.17 4.87
CA MET A 93 -33.82 -14.21 5.88
C MET A 93 -32.67 -14.75 6.74
N LEU A 94 -32.70 -16.04 7.07
CA LEU A 94 -31.66 -16.72 7.83
C LEU A 94 -30.36 -16.78 7.06
N PHE A 95 -30.36 -17.21 5.81
CA PHE A 95 -29.18 -17.30 4.98
C PHE A 95 -28.61 -15.91 4.66
N TYR A 96 -29.45 -14.91 4.44
CA TYR A 96 -29.02 -13.54 4.29
C TYR A 96 -28.25 -13.05 5.54
N GLN A 97 -28.78 -13.32 6.74
CA GLN A 97 -28.09 -12.96 8.00
C GLN A 97 -26.77 -13.73 8.21
N ILE A 98 -26.70 -15.00 7.75
CA ILE A 98 -25.43 -15.74 7.74
C ILE A 98 -24.42 -15.03 6.83
N GLY A 99 -24.84 -14.60 5.64
CA GLY A 99 -24.03 -13.83 4.72
C GLY A 99 -23.53 -12.51 5.32
N GLU A 100 -24.42 -11.73 5.94
CA GLU A 100 -24.09 -10.49 6.65
C GLU A 100 -23.06 -10.71 7.79
N LEU A 101 -23.25 -11.80 8.56
CA LEU A 101 -22.30 -12.17 9.61
C LEU A 101 -20.93 -12.50 9.04
N PHE A 102 -20.88 -13.31 7.97
CA PHE A 102 -19.65 -13.70 7.31
C PHE A 102 -18.93 -12.49 6.70
N GLN A 103 -19.66 -11.59 6.06
CA GLN A 103 -19.16 -10.31 5.56
C GLN A 103 -18.54 -9.48 6.69
N SER A 104 -19.29 -9.25 7.77
CA SER A 104 -18.82 -8.49 8.92
C SER A 104 -17.55 -9.09 9.55
N TYR A 105 -17.45 -10.41 9.57
CA TYR A 105 -16.25 -11.11 10.06
C TYR A 105 -15.06 -10.93 9.10
N ALA A 106 -15.27 -11.12 7.80
CA ALA A 106 -14.22 -11.01 6.79
C ALA A 106 -13.66 -9.59 6.68
N VAL A 107 -14.55 -8.58 6.64
CA VAL A 107 -14.17 -7.15 6.65
C VAL A 107 -13.44 -6.81 7.95
N GLY A 108 -13.92 -7.28 9.11
CA GLY A 108 -13.28 -7.07 10.39
C GLY A 108 -11.90 -7.74 10.49
N LYS A 109 -11.69 -8.89 9.84
CA LYS A 109 -10.38 -9.55 9.79
C LYS A 109 -9.42 -8.79 8.88
N SER A 110 -9.87 -8.35 7.72
CA SER A 110 -9.06 -7.55 6.79
C SER A 110 -8.64 -6.21 7.40
N ARG A 111 -9.57 -5.54 8.09
CA ARG A 111 -9.26 -4.29 8.84
C ARG A 111 -8.31 -4.53 10.01
N ARG A 112 -8.36 -5.68 10.68
CA ARG A 112 -7.43 -5.99 11.78
C ARG A 112 -6.01 -6.21 11.29
N ASN A 113 -5.78 -6.76 10.11
CA ASN A 113 -4.45 -6.87 9.54
C ASN A 113 -3.84 -5.48 9.25
N ILE A 114 -4.69 -4.49 8.90
CA ILE A 114 -4.29 -3.08 8.81
C ILE A 114 -4.12 -2.48 10.23
N SER A 115 -4.97 -2.85 11.19
CA SER A 115 -4.90 -2.39 12.58
C SER A 115 -3.76 -3.03 13.38
N GLU A 116 -3.22 -4.18 12.96
CA GLU A 116 -1.97 -4.74 13.53
C GLU A 116 -0.76 -3.87 13.17
N LEU A 117 -0.84 -3.11 12.07
CA LEU A 117 0.10 -2.01 11.78
C LEU A 117 -0.17 -0.77 12.65
N MET A 118 -1.42 -0.54 13.06
CA MET A 118 -1.75 0.52 14.04
C MET A 118 -1.32 0.15 15.47
N ASP A 119 -1.07 -1.13 15.74
CA ASP A 119 -0.48 -1.60 17.00
C ASP A 119 1.00 -1.20 17.18
N ILE A 120 1.62 -0.58 16.15
CA ILE A 120 2.96 0.03 16.28
C ILE A 120 2.93 1.33 17.09
N ARG A 121 1.77 1.98 17.28
CA ARG A 121 1.65 3.18 18.10
C ARG A 121 2.10 2.88 19.53
N PRO A 122 3.06 3.62 20.07
CA PRO A 122 3.42 3.54 21.47
C PRO A 122 2.33 4.17 22.35
N ASP A 123 2.08 3.57 23.48
CA ASP A 123 1.07 4.07 24.44
C ASP A 123 1.64 5.15 25.37
N TYR A 124 2.97 5.18 25.56
CA TYR A 124 3.69 6.08 26.47
C TYR A 124 5.16 6.24 26.06
N ALA A 125 5.79 7.28 26.58
CA ALA A 125 7.24 7.48 26.59
C ALA A 125 7.75 7.52 28.04
N ASN A 126 8.89 6.88 28.33
CA ASN A 126 9.53 7.00 29.63
C ASN A 126 10.55 8.13 29.60
N ILE A 127 10.43 9.10 30.49
CA ILE A 127 11.40 10.17 30.73
C ILE A 127 11.99 10.05 32.16
N GLU A 128 13.21 10.52 32.35
CA GLU A 128 13.85 10.55 33.66
C GLU A 128 13.59 11.91 34.30
N GLN A 129 12.77 11.92 35.37
CA GLN A 129 12.55 13.10 36.22
C GLN A 129 12.96 12.79 37.68
N ASP A 130 13.79 13.63 38.26
CA ASP A 130 14.25 13.50 39.66
C ASP A 130 14.83 12.11 40.01
N GLY A 131 15.45 11.41 39.03
CA GLY A 131 16.04 10.08 39.22
C GLY A 131 15.04 8.92 39.25
N SER A 132 13.78 9.18 38.88
CA SER A 132 12.74 8.16 38.67
C SER A 132 12.24 8.19 37.22
N LEU A 133 11.82 7.01 36.72
CA LEU A 133 11.18 6.90 35.40
C LEU A 133 9.72 7.31 35.54
N GLU A 134 9.32 8.31 34.77
CA GLU A 134 7.94 8.75 34.63
C GLU A 134 7.41 8.40 33.24
N GLN A 135 6.20 7.83 33.20
CA GLN A 135 5.50 7.56 31.94
C GLN A 135 4.64 8.76 31.55
N VAL A 136 4.94 9.35 30.42
CA VAL A 136 4.20 10.50 29.86
C VAL A 136 3.56 10.13 28.53
N ASP A 137 2.55 10.91 28.12
CA ASP A 137 2.00 10.77 26.77
C ASP A 137 3.09 11.18 25.73
N PRO A 138 3.33 10.40 24.68
CA PRO A 138 4.28 10.77 23.64
C PRO A 138 4.03 12.15 23.01
N ASP A 139 2.77 12.60 22.96
CA ASP A 139 2.40 13.94 22.47
C ASP A 139 2.91 15.09 23.36
N GLU A 140 3.29 14.82 24.61
CA GLU A 140 3.82 15.81 25.56
C GLU A 140 5.35 15.91 25.56
N VAL A 141 6.04 15.06 24.77
CA VAL A 141 7.51 15.01 24.72
C VAL A 141 8.07 16.02 23.73
N GLU A 142 8.84 16.98 24.21
CA GLU A 142 9.48 18.00 23.38
C GLU A 142 10.73 17.47 22.67
N ILE A 143 11.10 18.11 21.54
CA ILE A 143 12.32 17.81 20.78
C ILE A 143 13.56 18.06 21.68
N GLY A 144 14.50 17.11 21.67
CA GLY A 144 15.72 17.16 22.47
C GLY A 144 15.60 16.48 23.85
N THR A 145 14.41 16.07 24.25
CA THR A 145 14.19 15.28 25.47
C THR A 145 14.86 13.90 25.35
N VAL A 146 15.45 13.43 26.45
CA VAL A 146 16.02 12.08 26.51
C VAL A 146 14.96 11.11 27.04
N ILE A 147 14.53 10.21 26.17
CA ILE A 147 13.60 9.13 26.50
C ILE A 147 14.36 7.83 26.79
N ILE A 148 13.81 6.98 27.64
CA ILE A 148 14.39 5.70 28.04
C ILE A 148 13.51 4.59 27.50
N VAL A 149 14.08 3.69 26.69
CA VAL A 149 13.37 2.56 26.09
C VAL A 149 13.93 1.26 26.63
N GLN A 150 13.12 0.54 27.40
CA GLN A 150 13.49 -0.72 28.02
C GLN A 150 13.31 -1.90 27.05
N PRO A 151 13.96 -3.06 27.30
CA PRO A 151 13.69 -4.28 26.53
C PRO A 151 12.21 -4.68 26.55
N GLY A 152 11.65 -4.94 25.38
CA GLY A 152 10.23 -5.24 25.17
C GLY A 152 9.36 -4.03 24.87
N GLU A 153 9.86 -2.81 25.04
CA GLU A 153 9.12 -1.58 24.77
C GLU A 153 9.29 -1.12 23.30
N LYS A 154 8.30 -0.37 22.82
CA LYS A 154 8.36 0.31 21.53
C LYS A 154 9.08 1.64 21.68
N VAL A 155 9.87 2.00 20.69
CA VAL A 155 10.47 3.34 20.59
C VAL A 155 9.35 4.35 20.30
N PRO A 156 9.08 5.32 21.20
CA PRO A 156 7.92 6.19 21.04
C PRO A 156 8.11 7.29 20.00
N ILE A 157 9.30 7.87 19.87
CA ILE A 157 9.59 9.02 19.01
C ILE A 157 10.93 8.81 18.32
N ASP A 158 11.08 9.31 17.10
CA ASP A 158 12.33 9.28 16.35
C ASP A 158 13.42 10.05 17.09
N GLY A 159 14.65 9.53 17.10
CA GLY A 159 15.76 10.17 17.80
C GLY A 159 17.11 9.53 17.55
N VAL A 160 18.12 10.00 18.29
CA VAL A 160 19.50 9.49 18.24
C VAL A 160 19.84 8.84 19.57
N VAL A 161 20.44 7.65 19.53
CA VAL A 161 20.92 6.96 20.73
C VAL A 161 22.03 7.75 21.38
N VAL A 162 21.85 8.16 22.64
CA VAL A 162 22.84 8.87 23.43
C VAL A 162 23.67 7.88 24.26
N GLU A 163 23.04 6.85 24.79
CA GLU A 163 23.64 5.85 25.67
C GLU A 163 22.96 4.50 25.49
N GLY A 164 23.73 3.43 25.57
CA GLY A 164 23.25 2.06 25.50
C GLY A 164 23.59 1.35 24.18
N THR A 165 23.39 0.03 24.18
CA THR A 165 23.52 -0.83 23.00
C THR A 165 22.42 -1.87 23.05
N SER A 166 21.71 -2.07 21.96
CA SER A 166 20.62 -3.05 21.88
C SER A 166 20.45 -3.59 20.46
N THR A 167 19.53 -4.54 20.33
CA THR A 167 18.97 -4.98 19.04
C THR A 167 17.52 -4.54 18.94
N LEU A 168 17.11 -4.05 17.78
CA LEU A 168 15.78 -3.54 17.51
C LEU A 168 15.07 -4.46 16.52
N ASN A 169 13.83 -4.81 16.82
CA ASN A 169 12.94 -5.46 15.86
C ASN A 169 12.20 -4.40 15.05
N THR A 170 12.53 -4.31 13.77
CA THR A 170 11.95 -3.37 12.80
C THR A 170 10.86 -4.01 11.93
N SER A 171 10.55 -5.29 12.13
CA SER A 171 9.70 -6.09 11.23
C SER A 171 8.30 -5.53 11.03
N ALA A 172 7.76 -4.84 12.03
CA ALA A 172 6.43 -4.20 11.93
C ALA A 172 6.42 -2.99 10.97
N LEU A 173 7.57 -2.34 10.76
CA LEU A 173 7.73 -1.18 9.88
C LEU A 173 8.27 -1.58 8.51
N THR A 174 9.40 -2.30 8.48
CA THR A 174 10.14 -2.61 7.25
C THR A 174 9.75 -3.96 6.63
N GLY A 175 9.09 -4.83 7.39
CA GLY A 175 8.83 -6.22 6.98
C GLY A 175 10.06 -7.14 7.09
N GLU A 176 11.21 -6.63 7.53
CA GLU A 176 12.44 -7.41 7.71
C GLU A 176 12.41 -8.19 9.02
N SER A 177 12.71 -9.49 8.95
CA SER A 177 12.73 -10.36 10.14
C SER A 177 14.07 -10.36 10.90
N VAL A 178 15.11 -9.73 10.34
CA VAL A 178 16.43 -9.66 10.97
C VAL A 178 16.50 -8.45 11.89
N PRO A 179 16.78 -8.63 13.20
CA PRO A 179 16.95 -7.52 14.11
C PRO A 179 18.14 -6.63 13.74
N ARG A 180 17.97 -5.31 13.86
CA ARG A 180 19.02 -4.31 13.61
C ARG A 180 19.75 -3.98 14.91
N GLU A 181 21.08 -3.94 14.89
CA GLU A 181 21.88 -3.45 16.01
C GLU A 181 21.74 -1.91 16.14
N ALA A 182 21.72 -1.43 17.39
CA ALA A 182 21.66 -0.03 17.75
C ALA A 182 22.69 0.30 18.84
N LYS A 183 23.48 1.33 18.63
CA LYS A 183 24.54 1.82 19.52
C LYS A 183 24.52 3.35 19.60
N ALA A 184 25.27 3.91 20.55
CA ALA A 184 25.37 5.36 20.70
C ALA A 184 25.83 6.05 19.39
N GLY A 185 25.10 7.08 18.98
CA GLY A 185 25.27 7.81 17.73
C GLY A 185 24.38 7.34 16.57
N ASP A 186 23.72 6.20 16.70
CA ASP A 186 22.81 5.69 15.64
C ASP A 186 21.45 6.39 15.70
N GLU A 187 20.88 6.67 14.52
CA GLU A 187 19.51 7.15 14.38
C GLU A 187 18.51 6.00 14.54
N ILE A 188 17.49 6.22 15.35
CA ILE A 188 16.43 5.27 15.67
C ILE A 188 15.08 5.87 15.28
N ILE A 189 14.27 5.04 14.63
CA ILE A 189 12.89 5.38 14.26
C ILE A 189 11.88 4.88 15.28
N SER A 190 10.81 5.64 15.46
CA SER A 190 9.67 5.25 16.30
C SER A 190 8.96 4.01 15.74
N GLY A 191 8.31 3.25 16.62
CA GLY A 191 7.59 2.03 16.26
C GLY A 191 8.44 0.75 16.24
N CYS A 192 9.79 0.84 16.31
CA CYS A 192 10.65 -0.32 16.54
C CYS A 192 10.48 -0.87 17.94
N ILE A 193 10.62 -2.19 18.13
CA ILE A 193 10.59 -2.83 19.45
C ILE A 193 12.03 -3.06 19.91
N ASN A 194 12.37 -2.54 21.07
CA ASN A 194 13.65 -2.77 21.71
C ASN A 194 13.72 -4.21 22.28
N LEU A 195 14.77 -4.99 21.99
CA LEU A 195 14.82 -6.42 22.34
C LEU A 195 15.72 -6.73 23.53
N THR A 196 16.90 -6.12 23.67
CA THR A 196 17.95 -6.64 24.56
C THR A 196 18.42 -5.65 25.63
N GLY A 197 18.90 -4.48 25.25
CA GLY A 197 19.51 -3.50 26.16
C GLY A 197 18.61 -2.29 26.42
N VAL A 198 18.88 -1.53 27.46
CA VAL A 198 18.23 -0.24 27.68
C VAL A 198 18.88 0.79 26.78
N LEU A 199 18.06 1.57 26.07
CA LEU A 199 18.49 2.65 25.21
C LEU A 199 18.04 3.99 25.79
N LYS A 200 18.95 4.97 25.86
CA LYS A 200 18.62 6.38 26.05
C LYS A 200 18.67 7.07 24.69
N ILE A 201 17.55 7.62 24.26
CA ILE A 201 17.37 8.19 22.93
C ILE A 201 17.01 9.67 23.10
N ARG A 202 17.74 10.56 22.45
CA ARG A 202 17.39 11.99 22.39
C ARG A 202 16.46 12.20 21.21
N THR A 203 15.27 12.70 21.46
CA THR A 203 14.24 12.95 20.45
C THR A 203 14.70 14.00 19.43
N THR A 204 14.43 13.75 18.15
CA THR A 204 14.75 14.66 17.04
C THR A 204 13.51 15.25 16.38
N LYS A 205 12.34 14.70 16.69
CA LYS A 205 11.04 15.14 16.17
C LYS A 205 10.00 15.19 17.28
N GLU A 206 8.90 15.88 17.06
CA GLU A 206 7.68 15.75 17.84
C GLU A 206 6.96 14.43 17.49
N PHE A 207 6.12 13.92 18.40
CA PHE A 207 5.41 12.65 18.16
C PHE A 207 4.54 12.68 16.89
N GLY A 208 3.82 13.79 16.63
CA GLY A 208 3.01 13.96 15.43
C GLY A 208 3.80 13.89 14.11
N GLU A 209 5.09 14.26 14.16
CA GLU A 209 6.00 14.21 13.01
C GLU A 209 6.85 12.93 12.97
N SER A 210 6.69 12.04 13.95
CA SER A 210 7.44 10.78 14.06
C SER A 210 7.10 9.82 12.92
N THR A 211 8.02 8.91 12.61
CA THR A 211 7.82 7.88 11.58
C THR A 211 6.57 7.05 11.83
N VAL A 212 6.31 6.67 13.10
CA VAL A 212 5.12 5.90 13.44
C VAL A 212 3.83 6.67 13.18
N SER A 213 3.77 7.96 13.52
CA SER A 213 2.58 8.81 13.28
C SER A 213 2.29 8.96 11.79
N LYS A 214 3.31 9.17 10.97
CA LYS A 214 3.17 9.25 9.51
C LYS A 214 2.73 7.93 8.88
N VAL A 215 3.27 6.81 9.33
CA VAL A 215 2.81 5.48 8.88
C VAL A 215 1.34 5.28 9.19
N LEU A 216 0.90 5.67 10.40
CA LEU A 216 -0.50 5.57 10.80
C LEU A 216 -1.42 6.45 9.95
N GLU A 217 -1.01 7.69 9.67
CA GLU A 217 -1.73 8.61 8.78
C GLU A 217 -1.88 8.04 7.36
N LEU A 218 -0.79 7.51 6.79
CA LEU A 218 -0.81 6.85 5.47
C LEU A 218 -1.78 5.66 5.44
N VAL A 219 -1.84 4.88 6.50
CA VAL A 219 -2.75 3.75 6.63
C VAL A 219 -4.22 4.23 6.73
N GLU A 220 -4.50 5.32 7.44
CA GLU A 220 -5.83 5.93 7.50
C GLU A 220 -6.26 6.50 6.15
N GLU A 221 -5.39 7.26 5.48
CA GLU A 221 -5.65 7.80 4.13
C GLU A 221 -5.94 6.71 3.11
N SER A 222 -5.26 5.55 3.23
CA SER A 222 -5.41 4.44 2.29
C SER A 222 -6.85 3.93 2.16
N THR A 223 -7.67 4.15 3.20
CA THR A 223 -9.09 3.75 3.21
C THR A 223 -10.01 4.73 2.49
N SER A 224 -9.58 5.95 2.23
CA SER A 224 -10.40 7.04 1.68
C SER A 224 -10.41 7.11 0.15
N ARG A 225 -9.32 6.74 -0.51
CA ARG A 225 -9.13 6.86 -1.97
C ARG A 225 -9.56 5.59 -2.71
N LYS A 226 -10.77 5.63 -3.28
CA LYS A 226 -11.39 4.48 -3.98
C LYS A 226 -10.84 4.28 -5.38
N SER A 227 -10.62 3.01 -5.76
CA SER A 227 -10.25 2.59 -7.11
C SER A 227 -11.34 2.89 -8.15
N ARG A 228 -10.96 2.86 -9.44
CA ARG A 228 -11.93 2.96 -10.55
C ARG A 228 -12.92 1.80 -10.51
N SER A 229 -12.45 0.61 -10.13
CA SER A 229 -13.29 -0.59 -10.00
C SER A 229 -14.33 -0.43 -8.89
N GLU A 230 -13.98 0.12 -7.73
CA GLU A 230 -14.92 0.41 -6.64
C GLU A 230 -15.93 1.49 -7.02
N ASN A 231 -15.48 2.56 -7.69
CA ASN A 231 -16.35 3.63 -8.19
C ASN A 231 -17.31 3.12 -9.27
N PHE A 232 -16.85 2.22 -10.14
CA PHE A 232 -17.73 1.57 -11.13
C PHE A 232 -18.84 0.78 -10.45
N ILE A 233 -18.52 -0.05 -9.44
CA ILE A 233 -19.53 -0.86 -8.73
C ILE A 233 -20.53 0.04 -7.99
N SER A 234 -20.07 1.12 -7.37
CA SER A 234 -20.97 2.08 -6.70
C SER A 234 -21.95 2.73 -7.69
N LYS A 235 -21.47 3.11 -8.88
CA LYS A 235 -22.33 3.64 -9.96
C LYS A 235 -23.24 2.56 -10.54
N PHE A 236 -22.71 1.35 -10.77
CA PHE A 236 -23.49 0.22 -11.29
C PHE A 236 -24.66 -0.09 -10.38
N ALA A 237 -24.45 -0.25 -9.08
CA ALA A 237 -25.50 -0.53 -8.12
C ALA A 237 -26.63 0.52 -8.15
N LYS A 238 -26.29 1.79 -8.30
CA LYS A 238 -27.25 2.90 -8.36
C LYS A 238 -28.23 2.80 -9.53
N TYR A 239 -27.82 2.27 -10.68
CA TYR A 239 -28.69 2.10 -11.86
C TYR A 239 -29.29 0.70 -11.93
N TYR A 240 -28.53 -0.30 -11.55
CA TYR A 240 -28.91 -1.69 -11.61
C TYR A 240 -30.11 -2.02 -10.71
N THR A 241 -30.10 -1.57 -9.46
CA THR A 241 -31.17 -1.93 -8.50
C THR A 241 -32.54 -1.39 -8.91
N PRO A 242 -32.72 -0.11 -9.33
CA PRO A 242 -34.00 0.33 -9.88
C PRO A 242 -34.43 -0.45 -11.12
N ALA A 243 -33.49 -0.75 -12.06
CA ALA A 243 -33.81 -1.49 -13.27
C ALA A 243 -34.34 -2.90 -12.95
N VAL A 244 -33.75 -3.56 -11.97
CA VAL A 244 -34.20 -4.86 -11.48
C VAL A 244 -35.59 -4.78 -10.83
N CYS A 245 -35.85 -3.77 -10.00
CA CYS A 245 -37.17 -3.58 -9.38
C CYS A 245 -38.27 -3.39 -10.43
N TYR A 246 -38.02 -2.55 -11.45
CA TYR A 246 -38.97 -2.40 -12.56
C TYR A 246 -39.09 -3.65 -13.41
N GLY A 247 -38.01 -4.41 -13.62
CA GLY A 247 -38.04 -5.71 -14.29
C GLY A 247 -38.87 -6.74 -13.54
N ALA A 248 -38.73 -6.83 -12.22
CA ALA A 248 -39.52 -7.68 -11.37
C ALA A 248 -41.00 -7.28 -11.39
N LEU A 249 -41.31 -6.00 -11.32
CA LEU A 249 -42.70 -5.51 -11.43
C LEU A 249 -43.29 -5.87 -12.80
N ALA A 250 -42.53 -5.68 -13.88
CA ALA A 250 -42.95 -6.05 -15.22
C ALA A 250 -43.19 -7.57 -15.32
N LEU A 251 -42.33 -8.39 -14.72
CA LEU A 251 -42.47 -9.84 -14.67
C LEU A 251 -43.70 -10.28 -13.85
N ALA A 252 -44.05 -9.56 -12.79
CA ALA A 252 -45.24 -9.85 -11.99
C ALA A 252 -46.55 -9.50 -12.71
N VAL A 253 -46.54 -8.45 -13.58
CA VAL A 253 -47.77 -7.86 -14.13
C VAL A 253 -47.99 -8.21 -15.60
N LEU A 254 -46.97 -8.07 -16.45
CA LEU A 254 -47.15 -8.22 -17.90
C LEU A 254 -47.57 -9.63 -18.36
N PRO A 255 -46.95 -10.73 -17.89
CA PRO A 255 -47.34 -12.06 -18.35
C PRO A 255 -48.76 -12.46 -17.91
N PRO A 256 -49.24 -12.20 -16.68
CA PRO A 256 -50.63 -12.41 -16.32
C PRO A 256 -51.61 -11.67 -17.23
N LEU A 257 -51.33 -10.39 -17.53
CA LEU A 257 -52.18 -9.58 -18.43
C LEU A 257 -52.19 -10.15 -19.85
N VAL A 258 -51.03 -10.50 -20.41
CA VAL A 258 -50.93 -11.13 -21.73
C VAL A 258 -51.71 -12.46 -21.78
N ARG A 259 -51.60 -13.31 -20.75
CA ARG A 259 -52.38 -14.55 -20.65
C ARG A 259 -53.90 -14.28 -20.63
N MET A 260 -54.33 -13.29 -19.86
CA MET A 260 -55.73 -12.94 -19.72
C MET A 260 -56.28 -12.30 -21.01
N PHE A 261 -55.62 -11.30 -21.58
CA PHE A 261 -56.17 -10.50 -22.68
C PHE A 261 -55.82 -11.02 -24.08
N ALA A 262 -54.61 -11.58 -24.27
CA ALA A 262 -54.16 -12.05 -25.58
C ALA A 262 -54.38 -13.56 -25.79
N MET A 263 -54.31 -14.37 -24.74
CA MET A 263 -54.42 -15.83 -24.83
C MET A 263 -55.76 -16.37 -24.32
N GLY A 264 -56.58 -15.56 -23.65
CA GLY A 264 -57.83 -16.00 -23.03
C GLY A 264 -57.66 -17.10 -21.98
N ALA A 265 -56.47 -17.17 -21.36
CA ALA A 265 -56.09 -18.18 -20.39
C ALA A 265 -56.11 -17.62 -18.97
N GLU A 266 -56.14 -18.51 -17.96
CA GLU A 266 -56.04 -18.07 -16.58
C GLU A 266 -54.74 -17.30 -16.31
N PRO A 267 -54.80 -16.15 -15.61
CA PRO A 267 -53.66 -15.24 -15.47
C PRO A 267 -52.52 -15.77 -14.61
N GLN A 268 -52.75 -16.72 -13.71
CA GLN A 268 -51.77 -17.33 -12.79
C GLN A 268 -50.95 -16.29 -12.02
N TRP A 269 -51.59 -15.29 -11.41
CA TRP A 269 -50.97 -14.20 -10.69
C TRP A 269 -49.93 -14.67 -9.65
N ASN A 270 -50.27 -15.70 -8.87
CA ASN A 270 -49.42 -16.18 -7.78
C ASN A 270 -48.09 -16.70 -8.32
N ASP A 271 -48.09 -17.48 -9.39
CA ASP A 271 -46.89 -18.02 -10.02
C ASP A 271 -45.98 -16.91 -10.52
N TRP A 272 -46.53 -15.89 -11.19
CA TRP A 272 -45.77 -14.80 -11.73
C TRP A 272 -45.23 -13.83 -10.65
N ILE A 273 -45.99 -13.60 -9.58
CA ILE A 273 -45.56 -12.87 -8.41
C ILE A 273 -44.42 -13.61 -7.71
N TYR A 274 -44.56 -14.95 -7.52
CA TYR A 274 -43.50 -15.78 -6.93
C TYR A 274 -42.20 -15.73 -7.76
N ARG A 275 -42.32 -15.83 -9.10
CA ARG A 275 -41.16 -15.68 -9.99
C ARG A 275 -40.52 -14.27 -9.88
N ALA A 276 -41.31 -13.23 -9.78
CA ALA A 276 -40.83 -11.88 -9.60
C ALA A 276 -40.11 -11.69 -8.25
N LEU A 277 -40.62 -12.29 -7.17
CA LEU A 277 -39.94 -12.25 -5.86
C LEU A 277 -38.63 -13.04 -5.88
N THR A 278 -38.62 -14.23 -6.50
CA THR A 278 -37.40 -15.03 -6.73
C THR A 278 -36.38 -14.25 -7.55
N PHE A 279 -36.84 -13.57 -8.62
CA PHE A 279 -35.99 -12.68 -9.44
C PHE A 279 -35.38 -11.56 -8.63
N LEU A 280 -36.12 -10.92 -7.70
CA LEU A 280 -35.59 -9.87 -6.80
C LEU A 280 -34.48 -10.41 -5.89
N VAL A 281 -34.64 -11.59 -5.30
CA VAL A 281 -33.63 -12.22 -4.44
C VAL A 281 -32.35 -12.51 -5.22
N ILE A 282 -32.43 -13.09 -6.42
CA ILE A 282 -31.27 -13.40 -7.27
C ILE A 282 -30.51 -12.12 -7.65
N SER A 283 -31.24 -11.04 -7.81
CA SER A 283 -30.70 -9.81 -8.39
C SER A 283 -29.82 -8.99 -7.46
N CYS A 284 -29.73 -9.28 -6.15
CA CYS A 284 -28.88 -8.50 -5.24
C CYS A 284 -27.40 -8.53 -5.69
N PRO A 285 -26.72 -7.39 -5.92
CA PRO A 285 -25.33 -7.39 -6.32
C PRO A 285 -24.35 -7.58 -5.15
N CYS A 286 -24.81 -8.21 -4.03
CA CYS A 286 -24.08 -8.32 -2.76
C CYS A 286 -22.64 -8.84 -2.92
N ALA A 287 -22.45 -9.89 -3.74
CA ALA A 287 -21.14 -10.47 -3.99
C ALA A 287 -20.14 -9.47 -4.57
N LEU A 288 -20.58 -8.57 -5.46
CA LEU A 288 -19.71 -7.56 -6.10
C LEU A 288 -19.41 -6.41 -5.15
N VAL A 289 -20.46 -5.88 -4.52
CA VAL A 289 -20.35 -4.70 -3.63
C VAL A 289 -19.41 -4.98 -2.45
N ILE A 290 -19.31 -6.22 -2.02
CA ILE A 290 -18.52 -6.63 -0.85
C ILE A 290 -17.13 -7.13 -1.24
N SER A 291 -17.04 -8.05 -2.22
CA SER A 291 -15.78 -8.73 -2.51
C SER A 291 -14.73 -7.82 -3.14
N ILE A 292 -15.13 -6.78 -3.87
CA ILE A 292 -14.20 -5.88 -4.56
C ILE A 292 -13.45 -4.98 -3.57
N PRO A 293 -14.12 -4.18 -2.71
CA PRO A 293 -13.42 -3.43 -1.67
C PRO A 293 -12.59 -4.34 -0.76
N LEU A 294 -13.13 -5.51 -0.39
CA LEU A 294 -12.42 -6.46 0.45
C LEU A 294 -11.13 -6.96 -0.20
N SER A 295 -11.12 -7.19 -1.53
CA SER A 295 -9.91 -7.59 -2.26
C SER A 295 -8.84 -6.50 -2.21
N PHE A 296 -9.23 -5.24 -2.37
CA PHE A 296 -8.31 -4.11 -2.28
C PHE A 296 -7.79 -3.91 -0.85
N PHE A 297 -8.65 -3.94 0.16
CA PHE A 297 -8.22 -3.86 1.56
C PHE A 297 -7.27 -5.00 1.93
N ALA A 298 -7.56 -6.21 1.49
CA ALA A 298 -6.67 -7.35 1.71
C ALA A 298 -5.34 -7.20 0.95
N GLY A 299 -5.37 -6.61 -0.25
CA GLY A 299 -4.18 -6.31 -1.05
C GLY A 299 -3.28 -5.25 -0.40
N ILE A 300 -3.86 -4.16 0.08
CA ILE A 300 -3.16 -3.10 0.82
C ILE A 300 -2.57 -3.67 2.11
N GLY A 301 -3.36 -4.41 2.90
CA GLY A 301 -2.87 -5.04 4.12
C GLY A 301 -1.74 -6.04 3.87
N GLY A 302 -1.83 -6.83 2.79
CA GLY A 302 -0.75 -7.73 2.37
C GLY A 302 0.51 -7.00 1.94
N ALA A 303 0.39 -5.86 1.23
CA ALA A 303 1.51 -5.02 0.83
C ALA A 303 2.19 -4.38 2.05
N SER A 304 1.41 -3.85 2.98
CA SER A 304 1.91 -3.26 4.22
C SER A 304 2.71 -4.25 5.07
N HIS A 305 2.28 -5.51 5.15
CA HIS A 305 3.03 -6.58 5.82
C HIS A 305 4.42 -6.85 5.23
N GLU A 306 4.63 -6.44 4.00
CA GLU A 306 5.91 -6.55 3.29
C GLU A 306 6.68 -5.22 3.28
N GLY A 307 6.29 -4.26 4.12
CA GLY A 307 6.91 -2.94 4.19
C GLY A 307 6.60 -2.03 2.99
N ILE A 308 5.48 -2.28 2.29
CA ILE A 308 5.02 -1.50 1.14
C ILE A 308 3.72 -0.80 1.50
N LEU A 309 3.77 0.49 1.77
CA LEU A 309 2.59 1.30 2.10
C LEU A 309 1.97 1.88 0.83
N VAL A 310 0.69 1.61 0.60
CA VAL A 310 -0.05 2.10 -0.56
C VAL A 310 -1.16 3.04 -0.07
N LYS A 311 -1.14 4.29 -0.49
CA LYS A 311 -2.07 5.36 -0.03
C LYS A 311 -3.51 5.22 -0.53
N GLY A 312 -3.85 4.17 -1.28
CA GLY A 312 -5.23 3.96 -1.74
C GLY A 312 -5.41 2.81 -2.70
N SER A 313 -6.63 2.31 -2.80
CA SER A 313 -6.98 1.24 -3.73
C SER A 313 -6.85 1.67 -5.20
N ASN A 314 -7.01 2.96 -5.50
CA ASN A 314 -6.75 3.55 -6.83
C ASN A 314 -5.28 3.38 -7.25
N TYR A 315 -4.33 3.53 -6.32
CA TYR A 315 -2.90 3.37 -6.61
C TYR A 315 -2.52 1.90 -6.74
N LEU A 316 -3.14 1.01 -5.96
CA LEU A 316 -2.96 -0.43 -6.16
C LEU A 316 -3.49 -0.87 -7.54
N GLU A 317 -4.64 -0.34 -7.98
CA GLU A 317 -5.14 -0.57 -9.33
C GLU A 317 -4.19 0.01 -10.39
N ALA A 318 -3.66 1.22 -10.18
CA ALA A 318 -2.76 1.88 -11.09
C ALA A 318 -1.42 1.13 -11.24
N LEU A 319 -0.81 0.66 -10.13
CA LEU A 319 0.39 -0.18 -10.13
C LEU A 319 0.24 -1.43 -10.99
N SER A 320 -0.93 -2.08 -10.97
CA SER A 320 -1.18 -3.28 -11.77
C SER A 320 -1.08 -3.03 -13.28
N LYS A 321 -1.32 -1.78 -13.71
CA LYS A 321 -1.30 -1.32 -15.11
C LYS A 321 0.02 -0.66 -15.49
N THR A 322 0.99 -0.57 -14.57
CA THR A 322 2.29 0.03 -14.82
C THR A 322 3.05 -0.74 -15.88
N LYS A 323 3.56 -0.02 -16.87
CA LYS A 323 4.36 -0.52 -17.97
C LYS A 323 5.69 0.21 -18.12
N TYR A 324 5.78 1.44 -17.63
CA TYR A 324 6.97 2.27 -17.65
C TYR A 324 7.38 2.53 -16.20
N VAL A 325 8.65 2.29 -15.89
CA VAL A 325 9.21 2.62 -14.57
C VAL A 325 10.42 3.53 -14.79
N VAL A 326 10.33 4.70 -14.22
CA VAL A 326 11.35 5.75 -14.27
C VAL A 326 12.00 5.82 -12.90
N PHE A 327 13.32 5.77 -12.85
CA PHE A 327 14.10 5.80 -11.64
C PHE A 327 14.92 7.08 -11.56
N ASP A 328 14.96 7.71 -10.40
CA ASP A 328 16.13 8.51 -10.06
C ASP A 328 17.33 7.59 -9.85
N LYS A 329 18.55 8.09 -10.04
CA LYS A 329 19.76 7.30 -9.83
C LYS A 329 20.13 7.27 -8.35
N THR A 330 20.43 8.46 -7.80
CA THR A 330 21.07 8.63 -6.49
C THR A 330 20.09 8.34 -5.35
N GLY A 331 20.51 7.53 -4.37
CA GLY A 331 19.61 7.12 -3.27
C GLY A 331 18.53 6.11 -3.66
N THR A 332 18.24 5.92 -4.95
CA THR A 332 17.20 5.00 -5.46
C THR A 332 17.78 3.70 -6.00
N LEU A 333 18.59 3.76 -7.05
CA LEU A 333 19.31 2.61 -7.60
C LEU A 333 20.69 2.43 -6.97
N THR A 334 21.22 3.51 -6.40
CA THR A 334 22.48 3.57 -5.67
C THR A 334 22.23 3.86 -4.20
N GLN A 335 23.25 3.66 -3.38
CA GLN A 335 23.15 3.86 -1.92
C GLN A 335 23.20 5.34 -1.51
N GLY A 336 23.49 6.28 -2.44
CA GLY A 336 23.78 7.66 -2.12
C GLY A 336 25.10 7.83 -1.34
N ILE A 337 25.90 6.77 -1.28
CA ILE A 337 27.19 6.74 -0.61
C ILE A 337 28.28 6.76 -1.65
N PHE A 338 29.07 7.81 -1.61
CA PHE A 338 30.25 7.91 -2.47
C PHE A 338 31.40 7.11 -1.89
N GLU A 339 32.05 6.28 -2.73
CA GLU A 339 33.24 5.53 -2.37
C GLU A 339 34.38 5.77 -3.35
N VAL A 340 35.61 5.67 -2.84
CA VAL A 340 36.81 5.71 -3.67
C VAL A 340 36.95 4.37 -4.39
N VAL A 341 36.71 4.39 -5.71
CA VAL A 341 36.77 3.18 -6.58
C VAL A 341 38.11 3.05 -7.32
N GLY A 342 38.96 4.02 -7.20
CA GLY A 342 40.31 3.98 -7.77
C GLY A 342 41.16 5.15 -7.36
N VAL A 343 42.45 4.89 -7.15
CA VAL A 343 43.46 5.88 -6.92
C VAL A 343 44.54 5.70 -7.99
N HIS A 344 44.76 6.73 -8.78
CA HIS A 344 45.75 6.73 -9.85
C HIS A 344 46.84 7.74 -9.53
N HIS A 345 48.01 7.25 -9.17
CA HIS A 345 49.15 8.03 -8.76
C HIS A 345 50.17 8.23 -9.90
N ASN A 346 50.97 9.28 -9.84
CA ASN A 346 52.01 9.56 -10.82
C ASN A 346 53.41 9.21 -10.25
N GLN A 347 53.90 10.00 -9.30
CA GLN A 347 55.22 9.84 -8.68
C GLN A 347 55.16 9.46 -7.19
N MET A 348 54.00 9.59 -6.57
CA MET A 348 53.76 9.34 -5.15
C MET A 348 53.07 7.99 -4.96
N GLU A 349 53.28 7.33 -3.82
CA GLU A 349 52.55 6.10 -3.49
C GLU A 349 51.03 6.37 -3.28
N GLU A 350 50.23 5.41 -3.64
CA GLU A 350 48.76 5.48 -3.53
C GLU A 350 48.28 5.90 -2.13
N LYS A 351 48.89 5.32 -1.09
CA LYS A 351 48.54 5.62 0.31
C LYS A 351 48.86 7.08 0.68
N GLN A 352 49.98 7.60 0.18
CA GLN A 352 50.35 9.00 0.44
C GLN A 352 49.48 9.97 -0.33
N LEU A 353 49.11 9.66 -1.59
CA LEU A 353 48.16 10.46 -2.36
C LEU A 353 46.80 10.57 -1.64
N LEU A 354 46.31 9.45 -1.13
CA LEU A 354 45.04 9.41 -0.40
C LEU A 354 45.13 10.16 0.95
N GLU A 355 46.26 10.08 1.64
CA GLU A 355 46.54 10.84 2.88
C GLU A 355 46.50 12.34 2.64
N TYR A 356 47.23 12.84 1.65
CA TYR A 356 47.25 14.25 1.31
C TYR A 356 45.89 14.78 0.88
N ALA A 357 45.12 13.96 0.12
CA ALA A 357 43.75 14.29 -0.26
C ALA A 357 42.84 14.37 0.96
N ALA A 358 42.88 13.38 1.85
CA ALA A 358 42.04 13.31 3.05
C ALA A 358 42.34 14.47 4.02
N LEU A 359 43.62 14.84 4.17
CA LEU A 359 44.02 15.97 4.99
C LEU A 359 43.56 17.30 4.37
N ALA A 360 43.76 17.52 3.06
CA ALA A 360 43.29 18.74 2.39
C ALA A 360 41.78 18.92 2.50
N GLU A 361 41.00 17.80 2.39
CA GLU A 361 39.55 17.76 2.47
C GLU A 361 39.02 17.64 3.93
N SER A 362 39.90 17.73 4.94
CA SER A 362 39.55 17.46 6.36
C SER A 362 38.55 18.44 6.96
N ALA A 363 38.44 19.64 6.43
CA ALA A 363 37.50 20.67 6.89
C ALA A 363 36.20 20.71 6.11
N SER A 364 36.10 20.04 4.97
CA SER A 364 34.90 20.03 4.13
C SER A 364 33.88 19.02 4.64
N SER A 365 32.61 19.44 4.66
CA SER A 365 31.45 18.57 4.96
C SER A 365 30.88 17.89 3.72
N HIS A 366 31.46 18.15 2.55
CA HIS A 366 30.94 17.59 1.30
C HIS A 366 31.00 16.07 1.26
N PRO A 367 29.97 15.36 0.71
CA PRO A 367 29.94 13.88 0.65
C PRO A 367 31.19 13.25 0.00
N ILE A 368 31.74 13.89 -1.03
CA ILE A 368 32.97 13.47 -1.69
C ILE A 368 34.15 13.52 -0.72
N SER A 369 34.30 14.63 0.04
CA SER A 369 35.36 14.80 1.03
C SER A 369 35.27 13.73 2.13
N LYS A 370 34.08 13.46 2.62
CA LYS A 370 33.83 12.38 3.59
C LYS A 370 34.17 10.98 3.03
N SER A 371 33.98 10.76 1.74
CA SER A 371 34.35 9.50 1.10
C SER A 371 35.87 9.30 1.05
N ILE A 372 36.64 10.36 0.72
CA ILE A 372 38.09 10.33 0.74
C ILE A 372 38.63 10.09 2.15
N GLN A 373 38.05 10.80 3.16
CA GLN A 373 38.42 10.63 4.57
C GLN A 373 38.16 9.19 5.06
N ARG A 374 37.01 8.61 4.69
CA ARG A 374 36.69 7.20 5.02
C ARG A 374 37.66 6.21 4.35
N ALA A 375 37.99 6.43 3.08
CA ALA A 375 38.91 5.59 2.35
C ALA A 375 40.31 5.60 2.95
N TYR A 376 40.76 6.75 3.49
CA TYR A 376 42.01 6.83 4.23
C TYR A 376 42.02 5.99 5.50
N GLY A 377 40.88 5.89 6.22
CA GLY A 377 40.66 4.94 7.30
C GLY A 377 41.48 5.15 8.58
N LYS A 378 42.14 6.29 8.73
CA LYS A 378 42.88 6.67 9.94
C LYS A 378 42.38 7.99 10.47
N GLU A 379 42.68 8.25 11.75
CA GLU A 379 42.36 9.53 12.37
C GLU A 379 43.16 10.65 11.70
N LEU A 380 42.48 11.74 11.34
CA LEU A 380 43.08 12.86 10.64
C LEU A 380 43.66 13.85 11.63
N ASP A 381 44.97 14.00 11.62
CA ASP A 381 45.68 15.05 12.40
C ASP A 381 45.54 16.41 11.70
N ARG A 382 44.50 17.15 12.10
CA ARG A 382 44.23 18.50 11.55
C ARG A 382 45.30 19.51 11.86
N SER A 383 46.20 19.26 12.81
CA SER A 383 47.32 20.18 13.11
C SER A 383 48.34 20.27 11.97
N ARG A 384 48.38 19.27 11.08
CA ARG A 384 49.20 19.20 9.87
C ARG A 384 48.68 20.06 8.71
N VAL A 385 47.45 20.65 8.86
CA VAL A 385 46.77 21.37 7.77
C VAL A 385 46.63 22.84 8.13
N SER A 386 46.96 23.71 7.20
CA SER A 386 46.77 25.15 7.33
C SER A 386 46.37 25.78 6.00
N GLU A 387 45.96 27.05 6.03
CA GLU A 387 45.60 27.85 4.84
C GLU A 387 44.59 27.13 3.93
N ILE A 388 43.49 26.59 4.51
CA ILE A 388 42.45 25.91 3.76
C ILE A 388 41.59 26.97 3.07
N GLU A 389 41.44 26.87 1.75
CA GLU A 389 40.58 27.72 0.92
C GLU A 389 39.69 26.83 0.05
N GLU A 390 38.38 26.87 0.27
CA GLU A 390 37.39 26.17 -0.55
C GLU A 390 37.01 27.06 -1.74
N ILE A 391 37.21 26.56 -2.95
CA ILE A 391 36.89 27.25 -4.21
C ILE A 391 35.60 26.63 -4.74
N SER A 392 34.49 27.33 -4.54
CA SER A 392 33.16 26.84 -4.87
C SER A 392 33.06 26.30 -6.30
N GLY A 393 32.57 25.05 -6.45
CA GLY A 393 32.43 24.38 -7.73
C GLY A 393 33.71 23.89 -8.39
N ASN A 394 34.88 24.07 -7.74
CA ASN A 394 36.18 23.68 -8.30
C ASN A 394 36.94 22.68 -7.42
N GLY A 395 36.97 22.89 -6.11
CA GLY A 395 37.71 22.07 -5.16
C GLY A 395 38.30 22.86 -4.00
N ILE A 396 39.36 22.34 -3.41
CA ILE A 396 40.02 22.86 -2.21
C ILE A 396 41.50 23.05 -2.45
N THR A 397 42.06 24.11 -1.88
CA THR A 397 43.52 24.31 -1.73
C THR A 397 43.87 24.39 -0.24
N ALA A 398 44.95 23.76 0.18
CA ALA A 398 45.41 23.74 1.56
C ALA A 398 46.92 23.58 1.63
N LYS A 399 47.53 23.95 2.76
CA LYS A 399 48.90 23.55 3.09
C LYS A 399 48.88 22.34 4.01
N VAL A 400 49.44 21.23 3.56
CA VAL A 400 49.58 19.97 4.34
C VAL A 400 51.07 19.71 4.54
N ASP A 401 51.51 19.64 5.79
CA ASP A 401 52.93 19.51 6.17
C ASP A 401 53.81 20.56 5.51
N GLY A 402 53.30 21.79 5.35
CA GLY A 402 54.00 22.89 4.72
C GLY A 402 54.00 22.85 3.18
N ARG A 403 53.49 21.81 2.54
CA ARG A 403 53.39 21.67 1.08
C ARG A 403 52.03 22.18 0.58
N SER A 404 52.03 22.88 -0.55
CA SER A 404 50.81 23.36 -1.17
C SER A 404 50.07 22.20 -1.85
N VAL A 405 48.84 21.86 -1.40
CA VAL A 405 48.01 20.79 -1.95
C VAL A 405 46.76 21.40 -2.57
N ALA A 406 46.47 21.04 -3.81
CA ALA A 406 45.23 21.36 -4.48
C ALA A 406 44.48 20.06 -4.82
N ALA A 407 43.24 19.94 -4.36
CA ALA A 407 42.35 18.80 -4.63
C ALA A 407 41.06 19.30 -5.28
N GLY A 408 40.71 18.84 -6.48
CA GLY A 408 39.52 19.32 -7.15
C GLY A 408 39.33 18.77 -8.56
N ASN A 409 38.37 19.35 -9.26
CA ASN A 409 38.04 18.95 -10.63
C ASN A 409 39.02 19.59 -11.67
N VAL A 410 38.75 19.27 -12.94
CA VAL A 410 39.52 19.79 -14.08
C VAL A 410 39.61 21.32 -14.07
N LYS A 411 38.52 22.04 -13.70
CA LYS A 411 38.50 23.50 -13.66
C LYS A 411 39.49 24.07 -12.65
N LEU A 412 39.72 23.38 -11.53
CA LEU A 412 40.75 23.78 -10.57
C LEU A 412 42.14 23.63 -11.15
N MET A 413 42.44 22.53 -11.84
CA MET A 413 43.73 22.29 -12.48
C MET A 413 44.00 23.32 -13.57
N ASP A 414 43.01 23.60 -14.42
CA ASP A 414 43.12 24.64 -15.46
C ASP A 414 43.38 26.04 -14.86
N ARG A 415 42.68 26.39 -13.78
CA ARG A 415 42.85 27.67 -13.07
C ARG A 415 44.25 27.84 -12.49
N LEU A 416 44.84 26.73 -12.02
CA LEU A 416 46.18 26.72 -11.46
C LEU A 416 47.29 26.52 -12.53
N GLY A 417 46.92 26.30 -13.79
CA GLY A 417 47.84 26.04 -14.90
C GLY A 417 48.57 24.70 -14.79
N ILE A 418 47.99 23.72 -14.11
CA ILE A 418 48.62 22.42 -13.84
C ILE A 418 48.13 21.40 -14.90
N PRO A 419 49.05 20.81 -15.68
CA PRO A 419 48.70 19.76 -16.64
C PRO A 419 48.26 18.51 -15.91
N TYR A 420 47.12 17.92 -16.30
CA TYR A 420 46.53 16.73 -15.67
C TYR A 420 46.42 15.58 -16.67
N LYS A 421 46.28 14.35 -16.16
CA LYS A 421 46.02 13.17 -16.97
C LYS A 421 44.53 12.89 -17.04
N THR A 422 44.01 12.61 -18.22
CA THR A 422 42.64 12.15 -18.41
C THR A 422 42.49 10.73 -17.83
N CYS A 423 41.40 10.51 -17.12
CA CYS A 423 41.03 9.21 -16.59
C CYS A 423 39.96 8.58 -17.46
N HIS A 424 40.08 7.28 -17.75
CA HIS A 424 39.09 6.50 -18.49
C HIS A 424 38.12 5.74 -17.57
N LYS A 425 38.36 5.75 -16.25
CA LYS A 425 37.41 5.17 -15.29
C LYS A 425 36.20 6.09 -15.10
N VAL A 426 35.06 5.49 -14.98
CA VAL A 426 33.80 6.19 -14.79
C VAL A 426 33.63 6.57 -13.32
N GLY A 427 33.36 7.84 -13.06
CA GLY A 427 33.16 8.40 -11.71
C GLY A 427 33.49 9.88 -11.65
N THR A 428 33.30 10.47 -10.48
CA THR A 428 33.79 11.84 -10.20
C THR A 428 35.28 11.78 -9.96
N ILE A 429 36.00 12.52 -10.76
CA ILE A 429 37.46 12.54 -10.70
C ILE A 429 37.90 13.74 -9.88
N ILE A 430 38.65 13.49 -8.81
CA ILE A 430 39.32 14.50 -8.00
C ILE A 430 40.83 14.44 -8.34
N HIS A 431 41.31 15.46 -9.04
CA HIS A 431 42.72 15.64 -9.35
C HIS A 431 43.45 16.21 -8.14
N LEU A 432 44.63 15.68 -7.89
CA LEU A 432 45.55 16.20 -6.86
C LEU A 432 46.80 16.79 -7.50
N ALA A 433 47.18 17.97 -7.01
CA ALA A 433 48.46 18.58 -7.29
C ALA A 433 49.15 18.96 -5.98
N ILE A 434 50.45 18.78 -5.91
CA ILE A 434 51.26 19.07 -4.75
C ILE A 434 52.45 19.94 -5.20
N ASP A 435 52.64 21.08 -4.55
CA ASP A 435 53.65 22.08 -4.88
C ASP A 435 53.66 22.51 -6.38
N GLY A 436 52.47 22.58 -6.99
CA GLY A 436 52.26 22.94 -8.39
C GLY A 436 52.52 21.83 -9.40
N GLU A 437 52.87 20.63 -8.96
CA GLU A 437 53.03 19.46 -9.82
C GLU A 437 51.86 18.48 -9.69
N TYR A 438 51.43 17.88 -10.80
CA TYR A 438 50.34 16.88 -10.82
C TYR A 438 50.74 15.59 -10.12
N ALA A 439 50.12 15.28 -9.00
CA ALA A 439 50.41 14.10 -8.19
C ALA A 439 49.62 12.87 -8.58
N GLY A 440 48.38 13.05 -9.05
CA GLY A 440 47.49 11.95 -9.43
C GLY A 440 46.01 12.33 -9.39
N HIS A 441 45.14 11.34 -9.42
CA HIS A 441 43.70 11.55 -9.25
C HIS A 441 43.05 10.40 -8.51
N ILE A 442 41.93 10.72 -7.84
CA ILE A 442 41.06 9.79 -7.12
C ILE A 442 39.75 9.73 -7.88
N VAL A 443 39.27 8.52 -8.14
CA VAL A 443 37.97 8.26 -8.78
C VAL A 443 36.97 7.86 -7.71
N ILE A 444 35.90 8.61 -7.64
CA ILE A 444 34.83 8.42 -6.67
C ILE A 444 33.54 8.10 -7.42
N SER A 445 32.85 7.07 -6.99
CA SER A 445 31.58 6.66 -7.58
C SER A 445 30.55 6.43 -6.49
N ASP A 446 29.29 6.68 -6.84
CA ASP A 446 28.15 6.27 -6.03
C ASP A 446 27.96 4.76 -6.16
N VAL A 447 27.77 4.07 -5.05
CA VAL A 447 27.72 2.60 -5.01
C VAL A 447 26.32 2.11 -5.37
N GLU A 448 26.21 1.21 -6.35
CA GLU A 448 24.95 0.57 -6.70
C GLU A 448 24.43 -0.29 -5.53
N LYS A 449 23.10 -0.28 -5.31
CA LYS A 449 22.50 -1.19 -4.35
C LYS A 449 22.63 -2.63 -4.84
N PRO A 450 22.94 -3.60 -3.98
CA PRO A 450 23.18 -5.01 -4.37
C PRO A 450 22.02 -5.63 -5.14
N THR A 451 20.80 -5.17 -4.89
CA THR A 451 19.56 -5.71 -5.46
C THR A 451 19.07 -4.97 -6.71
N SER A 452 19.67 -3.81 -7.08
CA SER A 452 19.19 -2.98 -8.19
C SER A 452 19.18 -3.72 -9.53
N LYS A 453 20.25 -4.41 -9.89
CA LYS A 453 20.32 -5.19 -11.13
C LYS A 453 19.27 -6.30 -11.19
N GLU A 454 19.10 -7.01 -10.09
CA GLU A 454 18.09 -8.07 -9.98
C GLU A 454 16.68 -7.49 -10.06
N ALA A 455 16.43 -6.33 -9.43
CA ALA A 455 15.15 -5.64 -9.48
C ALA A 455 14.77 -5.24 -10.91
N ILE A 456 15.70 -4.63 -11.67
CA ILE A 456 15.46 -4.27 -13.07
C ILE A 456 15.11 -5.51 -13.92
N ALA A 457 15.88 -6.61 -13.77
CA ALA A 457 15.61 -7.85 -14.49
C ALA A 457 14.23 -8.43 -14.14
N LYS A 458 13.86 -8.45 -12.85
CA LYS A 458 12.56 -8.97 -12.38
C LYS A 458 11.39 -8.05 -12.77
N LEU A 459 11.59 -6.74 -12.89
CA LEU A 459 10.58 -5.81 -13.41
C LEU A 459 10.20 -6.14 -14.85
N LYS A 460 11.21 -6.40 -15.70
CA LYS A 460 10.99 -6.82 -17.09
C LYS A 460 10.23 -8.15 -17.16
N GLN A 461 10.61 -9.13 -16.31
CA GLN A 461 9.85 -10.39 -16.19
C GLN A 461 8.42 -10.19 -15.68
N ALA A 462 8.19 -9.21 -14.82
CA ALA A 462 6.87 -8.84 -14.33
C ALA A 462 6.02 -8.11 -15.41
N GLY A 463 6.57 -7.86 -16.60
CA GLY A 463 5.87 -7.28 -17.74
C GLY A 463 5.93 -5.75 -17.81
N ILE A 464 6.98 -5.14 -17.22
CA ILE A 464 7.37 -3.76 -17.49
C ILE A 464 7.97 -3.72 -18.88
N GLN A 465 7.54 -2.77 -19.69
CA GLN A 465 7.94 -2.64 -21.09
C GLN A 465 9.18 -1.77 -21.26
N LYS A 466 9.36 -0.79 -20.35
CA LYS A 466 10.46 0.15 -20.43
C LYS A 466 10.91 0.57 -19.04
N THR A 467 12.21 0.47 -18.79
CA THR A 467 12.88 0.98 -17.60
C THR A 467 13.75 2.17 -17.99
N ILE A 468 13.65 3.27 -17.28
CA ILE A 468 14.27 4.56 -17.63
C ILE A 468 14.99 5.09 -16.41
N MET A 469 16.16 5.67 -16.57
CA MET A 469 16.88 6.34 -15.51
C MET A 469 17.03 7.84 -15.81
N LEU A 470 16.71 8.68 -14.83
CA LEU A 470 16.94 10.12 -14.87
C LEU A 470 18.04 10.46 -13.86
N THR A 471 19.03 11.25 -14.27
CA THR A 471 20.13 11.64 -13.39
C THR A 471 20.73 13.01 -13.77
N GLY A 472 21.25 13.72 -12.78
CA GLY A 472 22.08 14.93 -12.99
C GLY A 472 23.53 14.64 -13.33
N ASP A 473 23.95 13.37 -13.32
CA ASP A 473 25.33 12.99 -13.60
C ASP A 473 25.72 13.22 -15.06
N ALA A 474 27.05 13.29 -15.29
CA ALA A 474 27.61 13.35 -16.62
C ALA A 474 27.22 12.11 -17.45
N LYS A 475 27.02 12.31 -18.75
CA LYS A 475 26.53 11.28 -19.69
C LYS A 475 27.30 9.96 -19.60
N GLN A 476 28.63 9.99 -19.54
CA GLN A 476 29.45 8.77 -19.48
C GLN A 476 29.18 7.93 -18.23
N VAL A 477 28.98 8.58 -17.07
CA VAL A 477 28.64 7.89 -15.81
C VAL A 477 27.25 7.26 -15.89
N ALA A 478 26.30 8.04 -16.39
CA ALA A 478 24.91 7.60 -16.53
C ALA A 478 24.77 6.41 -17.50
N ASP A 479 25.43 6.48 -18.65
CA ASP A 479 25.42 5.40 -19.66
C ASP A 479 26.02 4.10 -19.11
N GLN A 480 27.11 4.19 -18.33
CA GLN A 480 27.75 3.01 -17.72
C GLN A 480 26.84 2.36 -16.69
N VAL A 481 26.30 3.12 -15.75
CA VAL A 481 25.37 2.60 -14.72
C VAL A 481 24.14 1.97 -15.37
N ALA A 482 23.58 2.62 -16.39
CA ALA A 482 22.43 2.08 -17.12
C ALA A 482 22.75 0.73 -17.79
N ALA A 483 23.95 0.61 -18.38
CA ALA A 483 24.39 -0.65 -19.01
C ALA A 483 24.62 -1.75 -17.97
N ASP A 484 25.25 -1.44 -16.83
CA ASP A 484 25.54 -2.39 -15.76
C ASP A 484 24.26 -2.93 -15.11
N LEU A 485 23.25 -2.08 -14.90
CA LEU A 485 21.95 -2.44 -14.36
C LEU A 485 20.99 -3.03 -15.41
N GLY A 486 21.26 -2.84 -16.70
CA GLY A 486 20.40 -3.31 -17.78
C GLY A 486 19.15 -2.45 -17.99
N ILE A 487 19.24 -1.14 -17.78
CA ILE A 487 18.18 -0.14 -17.99
C ILE A 487 18.04 0.14 -19.51
N ASP A 488 16.81 0.37 -19.98
CA ASP A 488 16.55 0.49 -21.42
C ASP A 488 16.84 1.90 -21.98
N GLU A 489 16.64 2.94 -21.18
CA GLU A 489 16.84 4.33 -21.57
C GLU A 489 17.41 5.17 -20.42
N VAL A 490 18.29 6.11 -20.73
CA VAL A 490 18.87 7.00 -19.72
C VAL A 490 18.87 8.44 -20.21
N HIS A 491 18.54 9.37 -19.32
CA HIS A 491 18.68 10.81 -19.51
C HIS A 491 19.59 11.35 -18.43
N SER A 492 20.68 11.98 -18.86
CA SER A 492 21.77 12.51 -18.02
C SER A 492 21.80 14.03 -18.03
N GLU A 493 22.61 14.61 -17.13
CA GLU A 493 22.87 16.05 -17.03
C GLU A 493 21.61 16.89 -16.77
N LEU A 494 20.59 16.28 -16.11
CA LEU A 494 19.29 16.90 -15.84
C LEU A 494 19.34 17.75 -14.58
N LEU A 495 18.79 18.94 -14.67
CA LEU A 495 18.41 19.75 -13.50
C LEU A 495 17.05 19.25 -12.94
N PRO A 496 16.68 19.59 -11.69
CA PRO A 496 15.41 19.14 -11.12
C PRO A 496 14.18 19.48 -11.96
N GLY A 497 14.15 20.65 -12.62
CA GLY A 497 13.07 21.03 -13.54
C GLY A 497 13.03 20.16 -14.80
N ASP A 498 14.19 19.81 -15.35
CA ASP A 498 14.28 18.99 -16.57
C ASP A 498 13.75 17.57 -16.31
N LYS A 499 13.92 17.03 -15.10
CA LYS A 499 13.34 15.73 -14.72
C LYS A 499 11.82 15.72 -14.84
N VAL A 500 11.15 16.81 -14.42
CA VAL A 500 9.69 16.95 -14.54
C VAL A 500 9.27 16.96 -16.02
N GLU A 501 9.96 17.75 -16.86
CA GLU A 501 9.67 17.82 -18.29
C GLU A 501 9.89 16.46 -18.98
N GLN A 502 10.91 15.71 -18.61
CA GLN A 502 11.16 14.37 -19.15
C GLN A 502 10.02 13.40 -18.77
N VAL A 503 9.56 13.44 -17.51
CA VAL A 503 8.43 12.60 -17.09
C VAL A 503 7.15 13.00 -17.82
N GLU A 504 6.87 14.29 -18.02
CA GLU A 504 5.72 14.75 -18.81
C GLU A 504 5.77 14.26 -20.27
N ARG A 505 6.95 14.28 -20.89
CA ARG A 505 7.16 13.74 -22.23
C ARG A 505 6.87 12.24 -22.27
N LEU A 506 7.41 11.48 -21.32
CA LEU A 506 7.17 10.04 -21.22
C LEU A 506 5.70 9.70 -20.95
N LEU A 507 4.99 10.55 -20.18
CA LEU A 507 3.55 10.43 -19.96
C LEU A 507 2.75 10.64 -21.24
N ALA A 508 3.19 11.52 -22.14
CA ALA A 508 2.56 11.74 -23.44
C ALA A 508 2.86 10.61 -24.45
N GLU A 509 4.06 10.02 -24.39
CA GLU A 509 4.51 8.95 -25.29
C GLU A 509 3.96 7.56 -24.92
N LYS A 510 3.63 7.31 -23.65
CA LYS A 510 3.16 6.00 -23.20
C LYS A 510 1.81 5.59 -23.82
N PRO A 511 1.54 4.28 -23.98
CA PRO A 511 0.23 3.80 -24.40
C PRO A 511 -0.90 4.28 -23.49
N ALA A 512 -2.05 4.66 -24.04
CA ALA A 512 -3.18 5.25 -23.28
C ALA A 512 -3.69 4.42 -22.09
N LYS A 513 -3.50 3.09 -22.12
CA LYS A 513 -3.89 2.17 -21.04
C LYS A 513 -2.75 1.78 -20.10
N ALA A 514 -1.54 2.28 -20.34
CA ALA A 514 -0.37 2.02 -19.52
C ALA A 514 -0.17 3.15 -18.51
N ASN A 515 0.33 2.81 -17.32
CA ASN A 515 0.75 3.79 -16.33
C ASN A 515 2.27 3.85 -16.25
N LEU A 516 2.76 5.03 -15.88
CA LEU A 516 4.15 5.32 -15.61
C LEU A 516 4.32 5.48 -14.09
N ALA A 517 5.24 4.72 -13.52
CA ALA A 517 5.67 4.90 -12.13
C ALA A 517 7.01 5.64 -12.11
N PHE A 518 7.14 6.65 -11.27
CA PHE A 518 8.41 7.28 -10.94
C PHE A 518 8.87 6.81 -9.56
N VAL A 519 10.14 6.47 -9.44
CA VAL A 519 10.76 5.98 -8.21
C VAL A 519 11.89 6.92 -7.83
N GLY A 520 11.86 7.47 -6.63
CA GLY A 520 12.86 8.40 -6.13
C GLY A 520 13.02 8.32 -4.60
N ASP A 521 14.07 8.94 -4.05
CA ASP A 521 14.32 9.06 -2.61
C ASP A 521 13.62 10.26 -1.97
N GLY A 522 13.17 11.18 -2.77
CA GLY A 522 12.12 12.17 -2.55
C GLY A 522 12.46 13.52 -2.03
N ILE A 523 13.68 13.85 -1.63
CA ILE A 523 13.96 15.23 -1.17
C ILE A 523 13.93 16.20 -2.36
N ASN A 524 14.59 15.82 -3.46
CA ASN A 524 14.66 16.62 -4.68
C ASN A 524 13.60 16.24 -5.71
N ASP A 525 12.99 15.07 -5.57
CA ASP A 525 12.11 14.47 -6.56
C ASP A 525 10.60 14.60 -6.23
N ALA A 526 10.23 15.25 -5.11
CA ALA A 526 8.84 15.45 -4.71
C ALA A 526 7.95 16.02 -5.84
N PRO A 527 8.38 17.01 -6.64
CA PRO A 527 7.59 17.50 -7.78
C PRO A 527 7.42 16.45 -8.88
N VAL A 528 8.40 15.57 -9.09
CA VAL A 528 8.36 14.50 -10.09
C VAL A 528 7.48 13.36 -9.62
N LEU A 529 7.57 12.97 -8.33
CA LEU A 529 6.72 11.97 -7.69
C LEU A 529 5.24 12.32 -7.84
N GLY A 530 4.87 13.58 -7.55
CA GLY A 530 3.49 14.05 -7.67
C GLY A 530 3.00 14.18 -9.12
N ARG A 531 3.90 14.23 -10.11
CA ARG A 531 3.55 14.39 -11.52
C ARG A 531 3.32 13.07 -12.26
N ALA A 532 3.98 11.99 -11.86
CA ALA A 532 3.83 10.67 -12.42
C ALA A 532 2.38 10.13 -12.25
N ASP A 533 2.00 9.09 -13.01
CA ASP A 533 0.74 8.38 -12.72
C ASP A 533 0.79 7.71 -11.35
N ILE A 534 1.99 7.34 -10.89
CA ILE A 534 2.25 6.76 -9.57
C ILE A 534 3.64 7.22 -9.12
N GLY A 535 3.70 7.90 -7.98
CA GLY A 535 4.94 8.21 -7.30
C GLY A 535 5.27 7.12 -6.28
N ILE A 536 6.50 6.59 -6.33
CA ILE A 536 7.01 5.60 -5.38
C ILE A 536 8.21 6.19 -4.65
N ALA A 537 8.09 6.41 -3.35
CA ALA A 537 9.21 6.85 -2.52
C ALA A 537 9.96 5.65 -1.94
N MET A 538 11.28 5.70 -1.99
CA MET A 538 12.18 4.70 -1.39
C MET A 538 12.74 5.21 -0.06
N GLY A 539 12.92 4.27 0.89
CA GLY A 539 13.58 4.57 2.15
C GLY A 539 12.84 5.61 3.00
N ALA A 540 11.63 5.32 3.44
CA ALA A 540 10.77 6.21 4.22
C ALA A 540 11.43 6.84 5.47
N MET A 541 12.66 6.45 5.79
CA MET A 541 13.42 6.92 6.94
C MET A 541 14.13 8.27 6.72
N GLY A 542 14.08 8.85 5.52
CA GLY A 542 14.91 10.01 5.17
C GLY A 542 14.20 11.28 4.77
N SER A 543 12.98 11.26 4.24
CA SER A 543 12.36 12.47 3.70
C SER A 543 10.85 12.51 3.89
N ASP A 544 10.41 13.40 4.77
CA ASP A 544 8.99 13.68 5.00
C ASP A 544 8.29 14.18 3.74
N ALA A 545 8.97 15.03 2.96
CA ALA A 545 8.45 15.55 1.70
C ALA A 545 8.21 14.44 0.65
N ALA A 546 9.06 13.40 0.63
CA ALA A 546 8.86 12.26 -0.26
C ALA A 546 7.66 11.43 0.14
N ILE A 547 7.53 11.16 1.44
CA ILE A 547 6.40 10.41 1.98
C ILE A 547 5.10 11.12 1.63
N GLU A 548 5.04 12.44 1.78
CA GLU A 548 3.85 13.22 1.48
C GLU A 548 3.51 13.22 -0.03
N ALA A 549 4.52 13.39 -0.89
CA ALA A 549 4.35 13.47 -2.34
C ALA A 549 4.06 12.13 -3.02
N ALA A 550 4.52 11.01 -2.46
CA ALA A 550 4.41 9.69 -3.07
C ALA A 550 3.03 9.05 -2.84
N ASP A 551 2.62 8.19 -3.75
CA ASP A 551 1.40 7.37 -3.69
C ASP A 551 1.67 6.00 -3.06
N VAL A 552 2.91 5.55 -3.15
CA VAL A 552 3.42 4.30 -2.59
C VAL A 552 4.74 4.61 -1.88
N VAL A 553 4.89 4.11 -0.66
CA VAL A 553 6.10 4.29 0.14
C VAL A 553 6.71 2.93 0.46
N LEU A 554 7.97 2.75 0.13
CA LEU A 554 8.74 1.57 0.51
C LEU A 554 9.47 1.90 1.81
N MET A 555 9.21 1.12 2.85
CA MET A 555 9.75 1.38 4.20
C MET A 555 11.24 1.07 4.32
N ASP A 556 11.72 0.17 3.47
CA ASP A 556 13.14 -0.14 3.33
C ASP A 556 13.69 0.40 1.99
N ASP A 557 14.99 0.30 1.85
CA ASP A 557 15.74 0.81 0.71
C ASP A 557 15.98 -0.23 -0.39
N ASP A 558 15.18 -1.32 -0.42
CA ASP A 558 15.34 -2.42 -1.36
C ASP A 558 14.50 -2.23 -2.65
N PRO A 559 15.14 -2.02 -3.83
CA PRO A 559 14.44 -1.94 -5.13
C PRO A 559 13.60 -3.17 -5.50
N LEU A 560 13.86 -4.35 -4.93
CA LEU A 560 13.05 -5.54 -5.14
C LEU A 560 11.61 -5.39 -4.65
N LYS A 561 11.37 -4.50 -3.67
CA LYS A 561 10.02 -4.20 -3.17
C LYS A 561 9.12 -3.59 -4.25
N ILE A 562 9.67 -2.88 -5.23
CA ILE A 562 8.92 -2.34 -6.38
C ILE A 562 8.32 -3.50 -7.19
N VAL A 563 9.13 -4.53 -7.46
CA VAL A 563 8.68 -5.74 -8.17
C VAL A 563 7.53 -6.40 -7.40
N LYS A 564 7.70 -6.51 -6.08
CA LYS A 564 6.72 -7.13 -5.19
C LYS A 564 5.43 -6.33 -5.15
N ALA A 565 5.50 -5.00 -5.07
CA ALA A 565 4.35 -4.09 -5.15
C ALA A 565 3.53 -4.31 -6.43
N ILE A 566 4.20 -4.37 -7.58
CA ILE A 566 3.56 -4.61 -8.89
C ILE A 566 2.92 -6.00 -8.95
N ARG A 567 3.58 -7.03 -8.42
CA ARG A 567 3.04 -8.41 -8.40
C ARG A 567 1.82 -8.53 -7.49
N ILE A 568 1.86 -7.93 -6.30
CA ILE A 568 0.73 -7.86 -5.37
C ILE A 568 -0.46 -7.18 -6.05
N SER A 569 -0.22 -6.04 -6.69
CA SER A 569 -1.24 -5.26 -7.39
C SER A 569 -1.89 -6.04 -8.53
N LYS A 570 -1.11 -6.74 -9.35
CA LYS A 570 -1.61 -7.62 -10.43
C LYS A 570 -2.43 -8.78 -9.89
N LYS A 571 -1.98 -9.42 -8.81
CA LYS A 571 -2.73 -10.50 -8.14
C LYS A 571 -4.06 -9.98 -7.60
N CYS A 572 -4.04 -8.83 -6.91
CA CYS A 572 -5.24 -8.21 -6.37
C CYS A 572 -6.27 -7.93 -7.47
N LEU A 573 -5.86 -7.24 -8.53
CA LEU A 573 -6.75 -6.92 -9.64
C LEU A 573 -7.23 -8.16 -10.39
N GLY A 574 -6.39 -9.17 -10.54
CA GLY A 574 -6.78 -10.48 -11.09
C GLY A 574 -7.92 -11.14 -10.29
N ILE A 575 -7.83 -11.12 -8.96
CA ILE A 575 -8.88 -11.65 -8.06
C ILE A 575 -10.15 -10.80 -8.16
N VAL A 576 -10.03 -9.48 -8.25
CA VAL A 576 -11.18 -8.58 -8.47
C VAL A 576 -11.93 -8.95 -9.74
N TYR A 577 -11.22 -9.12 -10.87
CA TYR A 577 -11.85 -9.54 -12.14
C TYR A 577 -12.44 -10.94 -12.07
N GLN A 578 -11.79 -11.90 -11.42
CA GLN A 578 -12.35 -13.24 -11.19
C GLN A 578 -13.70 -13.15 -10.46
N ASN A 579 -13.77 -12.35 -9.39
CA ASN A 579 -15.01 -12.18 -8.63
C ASN A 579 -16.10 -11.50 -9.47
N ILE A 580 -15.75 -10.48 -10.27
CA ILE A 580 -16.71 -9.81 -11.16
C ILE A 580 -17.29 -10.80 -12.17
N VAL A 581 -16.45 -11.50 -12.91
CA VAL A 581 -16.89 -12.44 -13.96
C VAL A 581 -17.71 -13.59 -13.35
N PHE A 582 -17.22 -14.18 -12.26
CA PHE A 582 -17.91 -15.28 -11.58
C PHE A 582 -19.30 -14.85 -11.07
N ALA A 583 -19.37 -13.73 -10.35
CA ALA A 583 -20.65 -13.26 -9.81
C ALA A 583 -21.66 -12.90 -10.90
N LEU A 584 -21.23 -12.19 -11.96
CA LEU A 584 -22.11 -11.82 -13.07
C LEU A 584 -22.57 -13.05 -13.87
N ALA A 585 -21.68 -14.01 -14.12
CA ALA A 585 -22.02 -15.23 -14.88
C ALA A 585 -23.08 -16.07 -14.12
N VAL A 586 -22.84 -16.37 -12.85
CA VAL A 586 -23.79 -17.16 -12.04
C VAL A 586 -25.12 -16.43 -11.91
N LYS A 587 -25.11 -15.12 -11.62
CA LYS A 587 -26.34 -14.32 -11.51
C LYS A 587 -27.10 -14.26 -12.83
N GLY A 588 -26.41 -14.07 -13.96
CA GLY A 588 -27.05 -14.06 -15.28
C GLY A 588 -27.80 -15.37 -15.56
N VAL A 589 -27.14 -16.51 -15.31
CA VAL A 589 -27.79 -17.84 -15.47
C VAL A 589 -28.98 -17.99 -14.53
N CYS A 590 -28.81 -17.65 -13.25
CA CYS A 590 -29.90 -17.81 -12.27
C CYS A 590 -31.08 -16.87 -12.55
N LEU A 591 -30.86 -15.64 -13.06
CA LEU A 591 -31.93 -14.72 -13.46
C LEU A 591 -32.75 -15.27 -14.63
N ILE A 592 -32.08 -15.84 -15.64
CA ILE A 592 -32.77 -16.50 -16.77
C ILE A 592 -33.62 -17.69 -16.26
N LEU A 593 -33.04 -18.56 -15.42
CA LEU A 593 -33.75 -19.66 -14.83
C LEU A 593 -34.93 -19.22 -13.95
N GLY A 594 -34.78 -18.12 -13.22
CA GLY A 594 -35.84 -17.51 -12.42
C GLY A 594 -37.01 -16.99 -13.26
N ALA A 595 -36.70 -16.27 -14.35
CA ALA A 595 -37.69 -15.74 -15.28
C ALA A 595 -38.45 -16.87 -16.00
N LEU A 596 -37.78 -17.99 -16.32
CA LEU A 596 -38.40 -19.18 -16.91
C LEU A 596 -39.24 -20.00 -15.90
N GLY A 597 -39.13 -19.69 -14.58
CA GLY A 597 -39.83 -20.42 -13.52
C GLY A 597 -39.19 -21.75 -13.15
N ILE A 598 -37.94 -22.00 -13.56
CA ILE A 598 -37.17 -23.21 -13.23
C ILE A 598 -36.45 -23.01 -11.88
N ALA A 599 -36.01 -21.79 -11.59
CA ALA A 599 -35.36 -21.48 -10.32
C ALA A 599 -36.40 -21.34 -9.20
N ASN A 600 -36.13 -22.03 -8.10
CA ASN A 600 -36.82 -21.86 -6.85
C ASN A 600 -36.09 -20.92 -5.89
N MET A 601 -36.69 -20.60 -4.76
CA MET A 601 -36.12 -19.69 -3.77
C MET A 601 -34.76 -20.18 -3.20
N TRP A 602 -34.54 -21.49 -3.11
CA TRP A 602 -33.27 -22.09 -2.65
C TRP A 602 -32.14 -21.82 -3.62
N LEU A 603 -32.40 -21.92 -4.93
CA LEU A 603 -31.42 -21.55 -5.95
C LEU A 603 -31.12 -20.03 -5.92
N ALA A 604 -32.15 -19.22 -5.65
CA ALA A 604 -32.01 -17.78 -5.47
C ALA A 604 -31.07 -17.43 -4.30
N ILE A 605 -31.26 -18.09 -3.16
CA ILE A 605 -30.38 -17.92 -1.98
C ILE A 605 -28.93 -18.31 -2.31
N PHE A 606 -28.75 -19.46 -2.99
CA PHE A 606 -27.41 -19.89 -3.40
C PHE A 606 -26.75 -18.87 -4.35
N ALA A 607 -27.51 -18.36 -5.32
CA ALA A 607 -27.04 -17.36 -6.28
C ALA A 607 -26.66 -16.03 -5.62
N ASP A 608 -27.24 -15.70 -4.49
CA ASP A 608 -26.89 -14.49 -3.74
C ASP A 608 -25.85 -14.75 -2.65
N VAL A 609 -26.21 -15.49 -1.61
CA VAL A 609 -25.36 -15.69 -0.44
C VAL A 609 -24.20 -16.65 -0.72
N GLY A 610 -24.45 -17.75 -1.45
CA GLY A 610 -23.41 -18.72 -1.78
C GLY A 610 -22.30 -18.10 -2.63
N VAL A 611 -22.69 -17.37 -3.68
CA VAL A 611 -21.74 -16.65 -4.56
C VAL A 611 -20.98 -15.58 -3.79
N MET A 612 -21.65 -14.85 -2.90
CA MET A 612 -21.01 -13.85 -2.05
C MET A 612 -19.94 -14.48 -1.14
N VAL A 613 -20.24 -15.58 -0.47
CA VAL A 613 -19.28 -16.29 0.40
C VAL A 613 -18.06 -16.76 -0.41
N LEU A 614 -18.29 -17.36 -1.58
CA LEU A 614 -17.20 -17.81 -2.47
C LEU A 614 -16.34 -16.63 -2.95
N ALA A 615 -16.95 -15.51 -3.31
CA ALA A 615 -16.25 -14.30 -3.74
C ALA A 615 -15.41 -13.68 -2.58
N ILE A 616 -15.94 -13.70 -1.35
CA ILE A 616 -15.20 -13.26 -0.15
C ILE A 616 -14.00 -14.17 0.12
N LEU A 617 -14.17 -15.49 0.06
CA LEU A 617 -13.06 -16.44 0.23
C LEU A 617 -11.99 -16.25 -0.83
N ASN A 618 -12.38 -15.99 -2.08
CA ASN A 618 -11.45 -15.66 -3.14
C ASN A 618 -10.72 -14.33 -2.88
N ALA A 619 -11.44 -13.30 -2.41
CA ALA A 619 -10.86 -12.01 -2.04
C ALA A 619 -9.80 -12.14 -0.93
N MET A 620 -10.02 -13.00 0.07
CA MET A 620 -9.03 -13.24 1.14
C MET A 620 -7.71 -13.82 0.65
N ARG A 621 -7.63 -14.39 -0.57
CA ARG A 621 -6.37 -14.88 -1.17
C ARG A 621 -5.39 -13.75 -1.47
N THR A 622 -5.85 -12.50 -1.52
CA THR A 622 -4.95 -11.33 -1.69
C THR A 622 -4.06 -11.07 -0.47
N LEU A 623 -4.43 -11.57 0.72
CA LEU A 623 -3.59 -11.50 1.93
C LEU A 623 -2.32 -12.36 1.85
N PHE A 624 -2.31 -13.42 1.03
CA PHE A 624 -1.19 -14.37 0.96
C PHE A 624 -0.15 -13.90 -0.04
N VAL A 625 0.73 -12.97 0.35
CA VAL A 625 1.74 -12.32 -0.51
C VAL A 625 3.17 -12.84 -0.34
N LYS A 626 3.46 -13.65 0.71
CA LYS A 626 4.81 -14.13 1.03
C LYS A 626 5.53 -14.89 -0.10
N LYS A 627 4.79 -15.46 -1.06
CA LYS A 627 5.36 -16.26 -2.16
C LYS A 627 5.42 -15.50 -3.50
N LEU A 628 5.18 -14.21 -3.49
CA LEU A 628 5.24 -13.35 -4.68
C LEU A 628 6.61 -12.70 -4.79
#